data_09b42e59fbf80bb03dc32ea9da5748f0
#
_entry.id   09b42e59fbf80bb03dc32ea9da5748f0
#
_cell.length_a   1.000
_cell.length_b   1.000
_cell.length_c   1.000
_cell.angle_alpha   90.00
_cell.angle_beta   90.00
_cell.angle_gamma   90.00
#
_symmetry.space_group_name_H-M   'P 1'
#
loop_
_entity.id
_entity.type
_entity.pdbx_description
1 polymer ?
#
loop_
_entity_poly.entity_id
_entity_poly.type
_entity_poly.pdbx_seq_one_letter_code
_entity_poly.pdbx_strand_id
1 'polypeptide(L)'
;MFVYYDSKTGNVQRFIDKIKKERPEWSFVKISGDMEISENGHLVTFTTNFGEIPDTTEKFLENENNRKYIKSISSSGNMNWGTLFGKAADKIEETYGIPVLMKFELSGTHVQVEYFINSVENK
;
A
#
# COMPACT_ATOMS: atom_id res chain seq x y z
N MET A 1 1.84 -5.80 14.10
CA MET A 1 2.10 -5.19 12.78
C MET A 1 0.80 -4.62 12.21
N PHE A 2 0.80 -3.35 11.86
CA PHE A 2 -0.33 -2.70 11.22
C PHE A 2 -0.09 -2.59 9.72
N VAL A 3 -1.09 -2.96 8.93
CA VAL A 3 -1.11 -2.78 7.49
C VAL A 3 -2.35 -1.94 7.17
N TYR A 4 -2.11 -0.75 6.67
CA TYR A 4 -3.17 0.16 6.22
C TYR A 4 -3.33 -0.01 4.71
N TYR A 5 -4.56 0.01 4.21
CA TYR A 5 -4.75 -0.23 2.79
C TYR A 5 -5.92 0.54 2.21
N ASP A 6 -5.80 0.84 0.92
CA ASP A 6 -6.84 1.46 0.11
C ASP A 6 -7.15 0.50 -1.05
N SER A 7 -8.41 0.18 -1.24
CA SER A 7 -8.84 -0.73 -2.29
C SER A 7 -10.15 -0.25 -2.91
N LYS A 8 -10.20 -0.20 -4.23
CA LYS A 8 -11.40 0.22 -4.96
C LYS A 8 -12.01 -0.93 -5.77
N THR A 9 -11.18 -1.63 -6.55
CA THR A 9 -11.65 -2.67 -7.47
C THR A 9 -11.52 -4.07 -6.88
N GLY A 10 -10.99 -4.20 -5.68
CA GLY A 10 -10.83 -5.48 -5.00
C GLY A 10 -9.46 -6.11 -5.14
N ASN A 11 -8.58 -5.62 -6.00
CA ASN A 11 -7.23 -6.19 -6.16
C ASN A 11 -6.41 -6.08 -4.87
N VAL A 12 -6.38 -4.88 -4.27
CA VAL A 12 -5.66 -4.69 -3.01
C VAL A 12 -6.31 -5.50 -1.89
N GLN A 13 -7.65 -5.52 -1.84
CA GLN A 13 -8.35 -6.31 -0.84
C GLN A 13 -7.95 -7.78 -0.90
N ARG A 14 -7.87 -8.35 -2.12
CA ARG A 14 -7.45 -9.74 -2.28
C ARG A 14 -6.00 -9.97 -1.86
N PHE A 15 -5.13 -9.00 -2.14
CA PHE A 15 -3.74 -9.04 -1.67
C PHE A 15 -3.68 -9.05 -0.14
N ILE A 16 -4.44 -8.16 0.49
CA ILE A 16 -4.54 -8.09 1.95
C ILE A 16 -5.09 -9.40 2.53
N ASP A 17 -6.14 -9.97 1.90
CA ASP A 17 -6.74 -11.23 2.37
C ASP A 17 -5.73 -12.37 2.34
N LYS A 18 -4.86 -12.41 1.35
CA LYS A 18 -3.80 -13.41 1.25
C LYS A 18 -2.77 -13.25 2.37
N ILE A 19 -2.39 -12.01 2.67
CA ILE A 19 -1.47 -11.72 3.77
C ILE A 19 -2.11 -12.10 5.11
N LYS A 20 -3.37 -11.77 5.30
CA LYS A 20 -4.10 -12.05 6.53
C LYS A 20 -4.19 -13.56 6.80
N LYS A 21 -4.28 -14.36 5.75
CA LYS A 21 -4.29 -15.81 5.86
C LYS A 21 -2.98 -16.34 6.48
N GLU A 22 -1.86 -15.71 6.11
CA GLU A 22 -0.53 -16.09 6.61
C GLU A 22 -0.19 -15.44 7.94
N ARG A 23 -0.78 -14.27 8.24
CA ARG A 23 -0.49 -13.49 9.45
C ARG A 23 -1.80 -12.97 10.07
N PRO A 24 -2.67 -13.86 10.55
CA PRO A 24 -3.96 -13.44 11.11
C PRO A 24 -3.85 -12.59 12.36
N GLU A 25 -2.69 -12.58 13.01
CA GLU A 25 -2.45 -11.78 14.20
C GLU A 25 -2.11 -10.31 13.90
N TRP A 26 -1.81 -9.97 12.63
CA TRP A 26 -1.57 -8.58 12.24
C TRP A 26 -2.89 -7.81 12.19
N SER A 27 -2.80 -6.49 12.31
CA SER A 27 -3.98 -5.62 12.19
C SER A 27 -4.05 -5.04 10.78
N PHE A 28 -5.19 -5.20 10.13
CA PHE A 28 -5.42 -4.71 8.76
C PHE A 28 -6.53 -3.67 8.79
N VAL A 29 -6.21 -2.45 8.40
CA VAL A 29 -7.13 -1.31 8.50
C VAL A 29 -7.32 -0.67 7.13
N LYS A 30 -8.55 -0.68 6.64
CA LYS A 30 -8.88 0.03 5.41
C LYS A 30 -8.93 1.52 5.70
N ILE A 31 -8.19 2.31 4.94
CA ILE A 31 -8.11 3.75 5.19
C ILE A 31 -9.31 4.50 4.65
N SER A 32 -9.56 5.68 5.23
CA SER A 32 -10.47 6.68 4.70
C SER A 32 -9.73 8.01 4.64
N GLY A 33 -10.22 8.94 3.82
CA GLY A 33 -9.51 10.20 3.60
C GLY A 33 -9.42 11.10 4.83
N ASP A 34 -10.34 10.96 5.75
CA ASP A 34 -10.46 11.83 6.93
C ASP A 34 -10.01 11.18 8.24
N MET A 35 -9.52 9.94 8.19
CA MET A 35 -9.10 9.25 9.41
C MET A 35 -7.72 9.68 9.87
N GLU A 36 -7.46 9.53 11.16
CA GLU A 36 -6.14 9.71 11.74
C GLU A 36 -5.71 8.40 12.39
N ILE A 37 -4.43 8.06 12.20
CA ILE A 37 -3.85 6.85 12.79
C ILE A 37 -2.88 7.21 13.90
N SER A 38 -2.59 6.25 14.78
CA SER A 38 -1.68 6.44 15.90
C SER A 38 -0.68 5.30 16.07
N GLU A 39 -0.64 4.37 15.11
CA GLU A 39 0.25 3.21 15.17
C GLU A 39 1.10 3.15 13.91
N ASN A 40 2.38 2.84 14.06
CA ASN A 40 3.28 2.64 12.93
C ASN A 40 2.81 1.47 12.07
N GLY A 41 2.93 1.60 10.77
CA GLY A 41 2.55 0.54 9.86
C GLY A 41 2.99 0.79 8.43
N HIS A 42 2.52 -0.07 7.55
CA HIS A 42 2.85 -0.04 6.12
C HIS A 42 1.58 0.20 5.33
N LEU A 43 1.67 1.04 4.31
CA LEU A 43 0.51 1.39 3.49
C LEU A 43 0.55 0.62 2.17
N VAL A 44 -0.58 0.04 1.80
CA VAL A 44 -0.75 -0.66 0.53
C VAL A 44 -1.87 0.03 -0.24
N THR A 45 -1.59 0.45 -1.46
CA THR A 45 -2.56 1.14 -2.30
C THR A 45 -2.53 0.60 -3.73
N PHE A 46 -3.16 1.29 -4.64
CA PHE A 46 -3.19 0.92 -6.06
C PHE A 46 -2.84 2.14 -6.91
N THR A 47 -2.57 1.90 -8.18
CA THR A 47 -2.30 2.96 -9.15
C THR A 47 -3.54 3.17 -9.99
N THR A 48 -4.00 4.41 -10.10
CA THR A 48 -5.20 4.74 -10.86
C THR A 48 -4.86 5.64 -12.06
N ASN A 49 -5.74 5.66 -13.04
CA ASN A 49 -5.59 6.47 -14.25
C ASN A 49 -4.21 6.28 -14.91
N PHE A 50 -3.50 7.35 -15.19
CA PHE A 50 -2.17 7.33 -15.84
C PHE A 50 -1.06 7.37 -14.77
N GLY A 51 -1.09 6.43 -13.85
CA GLY A 51 -0.06 6.35 -12.81
C GLY A 51 -0.28 7.29 -11.63
N GLU A 52 -1.53 7.61 -11.34
CA GLU A 52 -1.85 8.56 -10.28
C GLU A 52 -2.14 7.90 -8.93
N ILE A 53 -1.97 8.69 -7.86
CA ILE A 53 -2.32 8.27 -6.51
C ILE A 53 -3.84 8.31 -6.37
N PRO A 54 -4.48 7.26 -5.81
CA PRO A 54 -5.93 7.30 -5.56
C PRO A 54 -6.32 8.42 -4.60
N ASP A 55 -7.50 9.01 -4.82
CA ASP A 55 -7.97 10.16 -4.03
C ASP A 55 -7.99 9.91 -2.52
N THR A 56 -8.47 8.75 -2.10
CA THR A 56 -8.51 8.40 -0.66
C THR A 56 -7.12 8.33 -0.06
N THR A 57 -6.18 7.71 -0.78
CA THR A 57 -4.78 7.63 -0.35
C THR A 57 -4.16 9.03 -0.28
N GLU A 58 -4.42 9.87 -1.28
CA GLU A 58 -3.92 11.25 -1.31
C GLU A 58 -4.39 12.04 -0.08
N LYS A 59 -5.69 12.02 0.19
CA LYS A 59 -6.26 12.72 1.35
C LYS A 59 -5.70 12.19 2.67
N PHE A 60 -5.58 10.88 2.79
CA PHE A 60 -5.02 10.25 3.99
C PHE A 60 -3.59 10.74 4.24
N LEU A 61 -2.78 10.85 3.18
CA LEU A 61 -1.39 11.27 3.28
C LEU A 61 -1.21 12.79 3.37
N GLU A 62 -2.21 13.58 3.01
CA GLU A 62 -2.17 15.03 3.23
C GLU A 62 -2.14 15.36 4.71
N ASN A 63 -2.64 14.48 5.55
CA ASN A 63 -2.56 14.63 7.00
C ASN A 63 -1.14 14.28 7.46
N GLU A 64 -0.41 15.29 7.91
CA GLU A 64 0.97 15.15 8.39
C GLU A 64 1.09 14.13 9.52
N ASN A 65 0.08 14.06 10.39
CA ASN A 65 0.05 13.09 11.47
C ASN A 65 0.08 11.65 10.94
N ASN A 66 -0.66 11.38 9.86
CA ASN A 66 -0.68 10.04 9.27
C ASN A 66 0.67 9.69 8.65
N ARG A 67 1.29 10.65 7.95
CA ARG A 67 2.57 10.41 7.26
C ARG A 67 3.67 9.93 8.20
N LYS A 68 3.72 10.44 9.41
CA LYS A 68 4.81 10.07 10.34
C LYS A 68 4.72 8.63 10.83
N TYR A 69 3.54 7.99 10.73
CA TYR A 69 3.35 6.60 11.14
C TYR A 69 3.50 5.61 9.99
N ILE A 70 3.48 6.07 8.74
CA ILE A 70 3.61 5.19 7.58
C ILE A 70 5.08 4.98 7.26
N LYS A 71 5.54 3.74 7.36
CA LYS A 71 6.97 3.38 7.23
C LYS A 71 7.35 2.93 5.82
N SER A 72 6.39 2.51 5.02
CA SER A 72 6.64 2.14 3.63
C SER A 72 5.36 2.21 2.83
N ILE A 73 5.50 2.26 1.51
CA ILE A 73 4.39 2.23 0.58
C ILE A 73 4.57 1.09 -0.42
N SER A 74 3.49 0.36 -0.66
CA SER A 74 3.43 -0.64 -1.73
C SER A 74 2.22 -0.34 -2.60
N SER A 75 2.32 -0.54 -3.90
CA SER A 75 1.16 -0.31 -4.77
C SER A 75 0.98 -1.40 -5.81
N SER A 76 -0.29 -1.70 -6.09
CA SER A 76 -0.64 -2.62 -7.17
C SER A 76 -0.69 -1.87 -8.49
N GLY A 77 -0.56 -2.61 -9.57
CA GLY A 77 -0.69 -2.10 -10.92
C GLY A 77 -0.80 -3.24 -11.91
N ASN A 78 -0.82 -2.87 -13.17
CA ASN A 78 -0.83 -3.84 -14.27
C ASN A 78 0.54 -3.76 -14.94
N MET A 79 1.26 -4.88 -15.01
CA MET A 79 2.59 -4.93 -15.62
C MET A 79 2.59 -4.49 -17.08
N ASN A 80 1.44 -4.57 -17.76
CA ASN A 80 1.29 -4.10 -19.14
C ASN A 80 1.39 -2.58 -19.26
N TRP A 81 1.35 -1.85 -18.16
CA TRP A 81 1.46 -0.39 -18.16
C TRP A 81 2.90 0.12 -18.32
N GLY A 82 3.89 -0.77 -18.38
CA GLY A 82 5.28 -0.37 -18.56
C GLY A 82 5.76 0.54 -17.42
N THR A 83 6.25 1.74 -17.78
CA THR A 83 6.78 2.70 -16.79
C THR A 83 5.74 3.20 -15.80
N LEU A 84 4.45 2.99 -16.08
CA LEU A 84 3.38 3.39 -15.16
C LEU A 84 3.02 2.29 -14.14
N PHE A 85 3.68 1.14 -14.23
CA PHE A 85 3.43 0.04 -13.32
C PHE A 85 3.73 0.45 -11.88
N GLY A 86 2.71 0.42 -11.03
CA GLY A 86 2.86 0.77 -9.61
C GLY A 86 3.31 2.20 -9.37
N LYS A 87 3.10 3.10 -10.32
CA LYS A 87 3.61 4.48 -10.29
C LYS A 87 3.11 5.28 -9.09
N ALA A 88 1.95 4.92 -8.52
CA ALA A 88 1.44 5.61 -7.34
C ALA A 88 2.45 5.56 -6.18
N ALA A 89 3.13 4.42 -5.98
CA ALA A 89 4.15 4.30 -4.94
C ALA A 89 5.31 5.27 -5.20
N ASP A 90 5.76 5.37 -6.45
CA ASP A 90 6.84 6.30 -6.80
C ASP A 90 6.47 7.75 -6.52
N LYS A 91 5.24 8.13 -6.85
CA LYS A 91 4.75 9.49 -6.60
C LYS A 91 4.65 9.80 -5.12
N ILE A 92 4.23 8.83 -4.32
CA ILE A 92 4.17 9.00 -2.87
C ILE A 92 5.58 9.17 -2.29
N GLU A 93 6.55 8.39 -2.75
CA GLU A 93 7.93 8.53 -2.32
C GLU A 93 8.48 9.92 -2.69
N GLU A 94 8.25 10.36 -3.92
CA GLU A 94 8.69 11.68 -4.38
C GLU A 94 8.08 12.81 -3.58
N THR A 95 6.78 12.72 -3.31
CA THR A 95 6.03 13.81 -2.68
C THR A 95 6.21 13.87 -1.17
N TYR A 96 6.23 12.71 -0.52
CA TYR A 96 6.17 12.62 0.95
C TYR A 96 7.40 11.98 1.59
N GLY A 97 8.33 11.46 0.79
CA GLY A 97 9.53 10.82 1.33
C GLY A 97 9.32 9.45 1.97
N ILE A 98 8.16 8.83 1.73
CA ILE A 98 7.89 7.49 2.25
C ILE A 98 8.51 6.47 1.30
N PRO A 99 9.40 5.58 1.79
CA PRO A 99 10.10 4.67 0.90
C PRO A 99 9.19 3.61 0.28
N VAL A 100 9.44 3.29 -0.99
CA VAL A 100 8.73 2.23 -1.69
C VAL A 100 9.25 0.89 -1.19
N LEU A 101 8.34 0.03 -0.71
CA LEU A 101 8.67 -1.33 -0.32
C LEU A 101 8.63 -2.25 -1.54
N MET A 102 7.52 -2.24 -2.26
CA MET A 102 7.35 -3.06 -3.46
C MET A 102 6.18 -2.60 -4.32
N LYS A 103 6.15 -3.12 -5.52
CA LYS A 103 5.02 -3.02 -6.45
C LYS A 103 4.58 -4.45 -6.77
N PHE A 104 3.27 -4.66 -6.96
CA PHE A 104 2.78 -6.00 -7.24
C PHE A 104 1.73 -5.98 -8.34
N GLU A 105 1.62 -7.11 -9.04
CA GLU A 105 0.70 -7.29 -10.16
C GLU A 105 -0.70 -7.57 -9.67
N LEU A 106 -1.64 -6.69 -9.97
CA LEU A 106 -3.08 -6.84 -9.68
C LEU A 106 -3.33 -7.23 -8.21
N SER A 107 -3.73 -8.48 -7.96
CA SER A 107 -4.03 -9.00 -6.61
C SER A 107 -2.81 -9.60 -5.90
N GLY A 108 -1.65 -9.52 -6.54
CA GLY A 108 -0.41 -10.09 -6.02
C GLY A 108 -0.29 -11.59 -6.27
N THR A 109 0.91 -12.01 -6.68
CA THR A 109 1.22 -13.43 -6.82
C THR A 109 1.61 -13.98 -5.45
N HIS A 110 1.67 -15.31 -5.33
CA HIS A 110 2.13 -15.96 -4.09
C HIS A 110 3.53 -15.47 -3.70
N VAL A 111 4.44 -15.34 -4.66
CA VAL A 111 5.80 -14.84 -4.42
C VAL A 111 5.77 -13.40 -3.92
N GLN A 112 4.89 -12.57 -4.47
CA GLN A 112 4.77 -11.18 -4.04
C GLN A 112 4.20 -11.06 -2.63
N VAL A 113 3.25 -11.91 -2.27
CA VAL A 113 2.70 -11.96 -0.90
C VAL A 113 3.81 -12.33 0.09
N GLU A 114 4.60 -13.35 -0.21
CA GLU A 114 5.73 -13.76 0.64
C GLU A 114 6.77 -12.66 0.75
N TYR A 115 7.07 -11.99 -0.37
CA TYR A 115 8.03 -10.88 -0.37
C TYR A 115 7.58 -9.76 0.58
N PHE A 116 6.30 -9.40 0.52
CA PHE A 116 5.75 -8.38 1.40
C PHE A 116 5.93 -8.77 2.87
N ILE A 117 5.50 -9.97 3.23
CA ILE A 117 5.57 -10.45 4.61
C ILE A 117 7.01 -10.44 5.12
N ASN A 118 7.92 -11.02 4.35
CA ASN A 118 9.32 -11.09 4.74
C ASN A 118 9.97 -9.71 4.85
N SER A 119 9.63 -8.81 3.94
CA SER A 119 10.20 -7.47 3.93
C SER A 119 9.78 -6.66 5.15
N VAL A 120 8.52 -6.73 5.56
CA VAL A 120 8.06 -5.97 6.71
C VAL A 120 8.48 -6.62 8.03
N GLU A 121 8.61 -7.94 8.08
CA GLU A 121 9.05 -8.63 9.29
C GLU A 121 10.54 -8.45 9.56
N ASN A 122 11.33 -8.17 8.55
CA ASN A 122 12.79 -8.02 8.68
C ASN A 122 13.24 -6.55 8.74
N LYS A 123 12.31 -5.65 8.93
CA LYS A 123 12.63 -4.21 9.05
C LYS A 123 12.80 -3.76 10.49
#